data_d4b0b8e6b02b0661b9ca28e2b1d89682
#
_entry.id   d4b0b8e6b02b0661b9ca28e2b1d89682
#
_cell.length_a   1.000
_cell.length_b   1.000
_cell.length_c   1.000
_cell.angle_alpha   90.00
_cell.angle_beta   90.00
_cell.angle_gamma   90.00
#
_symmetry.space_group_name_H-M   'P 1'
#
loop_
_entity.id
_entity.type
_entity.pdbx_description
1 polymer ?
#
loop_
_entity_poly.entity_id
_entity_poly.type
_entity_poly.pdbx_seq_one_letter_code
_entity_poly.pdbx_strand_id
1 'polypeptide(L)'
;DLVLFVLLTGSLLYQAWMVLPYTLFWRKQVMQAHAPDPSSMISLLVSNVLTPNQNYQALIDHVRHYQPDVLVTLETDSRWEQALSVIEVDYPFVVRVPLDNMYGIHLYSRLPLVNPEVKYLFSPEIPSIHTHVRLRSGALLRMYCLHPKPPTPNEAWDSTLRDAELLVVGDQ
;
A
#
# COMPACT_ATOMS: atom_id res chain seq x y z
N ASP A 1 2.58 -14.78 -45.45
CA ASP A 1 3.19 -14.94 -44.26
C ASP A 1 2.58 -15.75 -43.12
N LEU A 2 2.45 -17.07 -43.35
CA LEU A 2 1.90 -18.01 -42.36
C LEU A 2 2.69 -17.97 -41.03
N VAL A 3 4.02 -17.84 -41.12
CA VAL A 3 4.90 -17.78 -39.93
C VAL A 3 4.57 -16.57 -39.05
N LEU A 4 4.41 -15.40 -39.64
CA LEU A 4 4.04 -14.19 -38.93
C LEU A 4 2.66 -14.33 -38.27
N PHE A 5 1.69 -14.89 -38.98
CA PHE A 5 0.35 -15.16 -38.44
C PHE A 5 0.40 -16.10 -37.22
N VAL A 6 1.17 -17.19 -37.31
CA VAL A 6 1.33 -18.17 -36.20
C VAL A 6 1.99 -17.49 -34.99
N LEU A 7 3.05 -16.69 -35.20
CA LEU A 7 3.74 -15.98 -34.12
C LEU A 7 2.82 -14.95 -33.43
N LEU A 8 2.08 -14.16 -34.20
CA LEU A 8 1.14 -13.18 -33.65
C LEU A 8 -0.01 -13.85 -32.87
N THR A 9 -0.55 -14.94 -33.45
CA THR A 9 -1.61 -15.69 -32.77
C THR A 9 -1.10 -16.33 -31.47
N GLY A 10 0.08 -16.93 -31.49
CA GLY A 10 0.71 -17.50 -30.30
C GLY A 10 0.97 -16.44 -29.22
N SER A 11 1.48 -15.27 -29.63
CA SER A 11 1.67 -14.13 -28.71
C SER A 11 0.35 -13.65 -28.11
N LEU A 12 -0.69 -13.51 -28.93
CA LEU A 12 -2.03 -13.09 -28.47
C LEU A 12 -2.60 -14.07 -27.46
N LEU A 13 -2.53 -15.38 -27.75
CA LEU A 13 -3.02 -16.42 -26.83
C LEU A 13 -2.24 -16.42 -25.52
N TYR A 14 -0.94 -16.25 -25.56
CA TYR A 14 -0.11 -16.13 -24.36
C TYR A 14 -0.50 -14.90 -23.52
N GLN A 15 -0.65 -13.73 -24.15
CA GLN A 15 -1.08 -12.52 -23.45
C GLN A 15 -2.49 -12.68 -22.85
N ALA A 16 -3.42 -13.26 -23.63
CA ALA A 16 -4.78 -13.54 -23.15
C ALA A 16 -4.75 -14.47 -21.92
N TRP A 17 -3.95 -15.52 -21.94
CA TRP A 17 -3.76 -16.42 -20.80
C TRP A 17 -3.23 -15.69 -19.57
N MET A 18 -2.22 -14.83 -19.72
CA MET A 18 -1.64 -14.05 -18.62
C MET A 18 -2.62 -13.05 -18.01
N VAL A 19 -3.49 -12.46 -18.83
CA VAL A 19 -4.48 -11.46 -18.39
C VAL A 19 -5.76 -12.10 -17.84
N LEU A 20 -6.12 -13.29 -18.32
CA LEU A 20 -7.39 -13.97 -17.97
C LEU A 20 -7.67 -14.05 -16.46
N PRO A 21 -6.69 -14.35 -15.57
CA PRO A 21 -6.89 -14.40 -14.13
C PRO A 21 -7.34 -13.08 -13.47
N TYR A 22 -7.12 -11.95 -14.15
CA TYR A 22 -7.47 -10.61 -13.68
C TYR A 22 -8.78 -10.10 -14.28
N THR A 23 -9.51 -10.92 -15.00
CA THR A 23 -10.79 -10.58 -15.63
C THR A 23 -11.99 -11.10 -14.83
N LEU A 24 -13.18 -10.61 -15.19
CA LEU A 24 -14.44 -11.08 -14.61
C LEU A 24 -14.76 -12.54 -14.97
N PHE A 25 -14.09 -13.11 -15.99
CA PHE A 25 -14.31 -14.49 -16.46
C PHE A 25 -13.52 -15.51 -15.63
N TRP A 26 -12.60 -15.07 -14.78
CA TRP A 26 -11.81 -15.97 -13.93
C TRP A 26 -12.43 -16.12 -12.54
N ARG A 27 -12.15 -17.25 -11.92
CA ARG A 27 -12.57 -17.51 -10.54
C ARG A 27 -11.93 -16.47 -9.61
N LYS A 28 -12.74 -15.78 -8.79
CA LYS A 28 -12.23 -14.84 -7.78
C LYS A 28 -11.35 -15.58 -6.78
N GLN A 29 -10.15 -15.10 -6.59
CA GLN A 29 -9.18 -15.65 -5.63
C GLN A 29 -9.46 -15.17 -4.20
N VAL A 30 -10.10 -14.00 -4.06
CA VAL A 30 -10.49 -13.43 -2.77
C VAL A 30 -12.00 -13.63 -2.58
N MET A 31 -12.38 -14.15 -1.42
CA MET A 31 -13.80 -14.32 -1.07
C MET A 31 -14.47 -12.96 -0.95
N GLN A 32 -15.63 -12.84 -1.56
CA GLN A 32 -16.48 -11.66 -1.37
C GLN A 32 -17.27 -11.83 -0.08
N ALA A 33 -17.21 -10.83 0.79
CA ALA A 33 -18.04 -10.83 1.99
C ALA A 33 -19.52 -10.71 1.61
N HIS A 34 -20.34 -11.64 2.12
CA HIS A 34 -21.79 -11.55 2.03
C HIS A 34 -22.32 -10.97 3.35
N ALA A 35 -23.06 -9.86 3.30
CA ALA A 35 -23.58 -9.14 4.46
C ALA A 35 -22.50 -8.87 5.53
N PRO A 36 -21.46 -8.08 5.20
CA PRO A 36 -20.37 -7.83 6.14
C PRO A 36 -20.87 -7.06 7.36
N ASP A 37 -20.45 -7.48 8.55
CA ASP A 37 -20.67 -6.74 9.78
C ASP A 37 -19.83 -5.43 9.75
N PRO A 38 -20.45 -4.25 9.81
CA PRO A 38 -19.74 -2.97 9.79
C PRO A 38 -18.67 -2.83 10.88
N SER A 39 -18.85 -3.50 12.02
CA SER A 39 -17.88 -3.47 13.13
C SER A 39 -16.60 -4.25 12.80
N SER A 40 -16.67 -5.17 11.86
CA SER A 40 -15.55 -6.00 11.37
C SER A 40 -14.96 -5.50 10.05
N MET A 41 -15.43 -4.36 9.53
CA MET A 41 -14.92 -3.71 8.33
C MET A 41 -13.90 -2.62 8.66
N ILE A 42 -13.00 -2.40 7.71
CA ILE A 42 -12.04 -1.30 7.71
C ILE A 42 -11.98 -0.68 6.32
N SER A 43 -11.97 0.65 6.25
CA SER A 43 -11.71 1.40 5.02
C SER A 43 -10.28 1.90 5.00
N LEU A 44 -9.59 1.70 3.87
CA LEU A 44 -8.19 2.05 3.68
C LEU A 44 -8.04 2.99 2.47
N LEU A 45 -7.32 4.09 2.67
CA LEU A 45 -6.83 4.96 1.61
C LEU A 45 -5.30 4.85 1.58
N VAL A 46 -4.74 4.55 0.42
CA VAL A 46 -3.29 4.53 0.19
C VAL A 46 -2.96 5.57 -0.87
N SER A 47 -1.98 6.42 -0.60
CA SER A 47 -1.54 7.45 -1.53
C SER A 47 -0.02 7.51 -1.59
N ASN A 48 0.55 7.29 -2.77
CA ASN A 48 1.91 7.72 -3.06
C ASN A 48 1.84 9.21 -3.44
N VAL A 49 2.42 10.06 -2.61
CA VAL A 49 2.26 11.51 -2.74
C VAL A 49 3.31 12.15 -3.62
N LEU A 50 4.40 11.45 -3.91
CA LEU A 50 5.59 11.94 -4.61
C LEU A 50 6.26 13.10 -3.85
N THR A 51 7.40 12.85 -3.23
CA THR A 51 8.10 13.80 -2.32
C THR A 51 8.19 15.24 -2.86
N PRO A 52 8.54 15.52 -4.13
CA PRO A 52 8.58 16.89 -4.64
C PRO A 52 7.22 17.55 -4.85
N ASN A 53 6.11 16.81 -4.84
CA ASN A 53 4.78 17.35 -5.02
C ASN A 53 4.35 18.16 -3.80
N GLN A 54 3.77 19.34 -4.03
CA GLN A 54 3.34 20.26 -2.98
C GLN A 54 1.82 20.45 -2.94
N ASN A 55 1.06 19.64 -3.68
CA ASN A 55 -0.40 19.71 -3.67
C ASN A 55 -1.00 18.96 -2.49
N TYR A 56 -0.62 19.37 -1.27
CA TYR A 56 -1.08 18.78 -0.01
C TYR A 56 -2.59 18.82 0.13
N GLN A 57 -3.19 19.94 -0.30
CA GLN A 57 -4.62 20.19 -0.12
C GLN A 57 -5.48 19.14 -0.85
N ALA A 58 -5.06 18.69 -2.03
CA ALA A 58 -5.78 17.66 -2.76
C ALA A 58 -5.92 16.35 -1.96
N LEU A 59 -4.84 15.90 -1.30
CA LEU A 59 -4.93 14.72 -0.44
C LEU A 59 -5.79 14.97 0.80
N ILE A 60 -5.64 16.13 1.45
CA ILE A 60 -6.45 16.50 2.62
C ILE A 60 -7.94 16.50 2.26
N ASP A 61 -8.30 17.04 1.10
CA ASP A 61 -9.68 17.06 0.62
C ASP A 61 -10.21 15.64 0.33
N HIS A 62 -9.40 14.75 -0.25
CA HIS A 62 -9.76 13.34 -0.41
C HIS A 62 -9.97 12.65 0.94
N VAL A 63 -9.06 12.86 1.90
CA VAL A 63 -9.20 12.28 3.25
C VAL A 63 -10.48 12.75 3.93
N ARG A 64 -10.80 14.04 3.83
CA ARG A 64 -12.02 14.63 4.40
C ARG A 64 -13.28 14.13 3.70
N HIS A 65 -13.22 13.91 2.39
CA HIS A 65 -14.35 13.43 1.60
C HIS A 65 -14.66 11.96 1.86
N TYR A 66 -13.63 11.09 1.80
CA TYR A 66 -13.80 9.64 1.96
C TYR A 66 -13.78 9.16 3.40
N GLN A 67 -13.20 9.93 4.31
CA GLN A 67 -13.07 9.61 5.73
C GLN A 67 -12.63 8.16 6.01
N PRO A 68 -11.52 7.68 5.42
CA PRO A 68 -11.06 6.32 5.61
C PRO A 68 -10.75 6.05 7.10
N ASP A 69 -10.87 4.80 7.52
CA ASP A 69 -10.44 4.41 8.87
C ASP A 69 -8.93 4.47 9.03
N VAL A 70 -8.23 4.18 7.94
CA VAL A 70 -6.75 4.20 7.87
C VAL A 70 -6.31 4.89 6.60
N LEU A 71 -5.32 5.77 6.73
CA LEU A 71 -4.59 6.40 5.63
C LEU A 71 -3.14 5.97 5.71
N VAL A 72 -2.60 5.47 4.59
CA VAL A 72 -1.16 5.24 4.39
C VAL A 72 -0.66 6.19 3.30
N THR A 73 0.39 6.94 3.61
CA THR A 73 1.05 7.80 2.62
C THR A 73 2.48 7.34 2.41
N LEU A 74 2.88 7.28 1.15
CA LEU A 74 4.21 6.86 0.69
C LEU A 74 4.92 8.05 0.04
N GLU A 75 6.25 8.04 0.08
CA GLU A 75 7.12 9.11 -0.41
C GLU A 75 6.91 10.45 0.31
N THR A 76 6.69 10.38 1.63
CA THR A 76 6.45 11.54 2.48
C THR A 76 7.73 12.05 3.11
N ASP A 77 7.98 13.38 2.99
CA ASP A 77 9.03 14.11 3.67
C ASP A 77 8.47 14.91 4.87
N SER A 78 9.32 15.71 5.51
CA SER A 78 8.93 16.58 6.64
C SER A 78 7.90 17.65 6.25
N ARG A 79 7.84 18.06 4.98
CA ARG A 79 6.84 19.03 4.50
C ARG A 79 5.45 18.39 4.42
N TRP A 80 5.40 17.14 3.92
CA TRP A 80 4.18 16.34 3.93
C TRP A 80 3.71 16.03 5.35
N GLU A 81 4.64 15.68 6.26
CA GLU A 81 4.33 15.49 7.68
C GLU A 81 3.66 16.73 8.28
N GLN A 82 4.26 17.91 8.08
CA GLN A 82 3.70 19.17 8.57
C GLN A 82 2.34 19.48 7.95
N ALA A 83 2.18 19.29 6.65
CA ALA A 83 0.93 19.57 5.95
C ALA A 83 -0.20 18.65 6.41
N LEU A 84 0.09 17.36 6.66
CA LEU A 84 -0.90 16.39 7.11
C LEU A 84 -1.22 16.47 8.60
N SER A 85 -0.51 17.27 9.40
CA SER A 85 -0.82 17.44 10.82
C SER A 85 -2.25 17.92 11.08
N VAL A 86 -2.86 18.61 10.10
CA VAL A 86 -4.24 19.11 10.21
C VAL A 86 -5.29 17.99 10.29
N ILE A 87 -4.99 16.78 9.82
CA ILE A 87 -5.93 15.65 9.88
C ILE A 87 -5.80 14.84 11.18
N GLU A 88 -4.77 15.06 11.99
CA GLU A 88 -4.49 14.27 13.19
C GLU A 88 -5.55 14.40 14.27
N VAL A 89 -6.33 15.48 14.25
CA VAL A 89 -7.49 15.64 15.12
C VAL A 89 -8.52 14.52 14.92
N ASP A 90 -8.64 14.00 13.68
CA ASP A 90 -9.54 12.90 13.32
C ASP A 90 -8.84 11.54 13.30
N TYR A 91 -7.50 11.53 13.27
CA TYR A 91 -6.64 10.34 13.19
C TYR A 91 -5.63 10.32 14.35
N PRO A 92 -6.07 9.99 15.58
CA PRO A 92 -5.24 10.14 16.78
C PRO A 92 -4.11 9.09 16.89
N PHE A 93 -4.15 8.04 16.10
CA PHE A 93 -3.11 7.01 16.10
C PHE A 93 -2.23 7.17 14.87
N VAL A 94 -0.98 7.60 15.07
CA VAL A 94 -0.09 7.97 13.96
C VAL A 94 1.29 7.34 14.13
N VAL A 95 1.84 6.84 13.02
CA VAL A 95 3.26 6.49 12.88
C VAL A 95 3.83 7.29 11.73
N ARG A 96 4.93 8.01 11.96
CA ARG A 96 5.57 8.89 10.97
C ARG A 96 7.01 8.52 10.78
N VAL A 97 7.41 8.34 9.53
CA VAL A 97 8.80 8.17 9.12
C VAL A 97 9.03 9.08 7.92
N PRO A 98 9.22 10.40 8.14
CA PRO A 98 9.50 11.32 7.05
C PRO A 98 10.93 11.13 6.54
N LEU A 99 11.11 10.95 5.23
CA LEU A 99 12.40 10.80 4.58
C LEU A 99 12.44 11.58 3.26
N ASP A 100 13.60 12.19 2.98
CA ASP A 100 13.80 12.96 1.75
C ASP A 100 14.24 12.09 0.55
N ASN A 101 14.34 10.77 0.75
CA ASN A 101 14.86 9.81 -0.22
C ASN A 101 13.74 9.09 -1.02
N MET A 102 12.49 9.59 -1.00
CA MET A 102 11.30 9.01 -1.63
C MET A 102 10.81 7.69 -0.99
N TYR A 103 11.31 7.32 0.18
CA TYR A 103 10.86 6.13 0.92
C TYR A 103 10.20 6.47 2.27
N GLY A 104 9.93 7.74 2.53
CA GLY A 104 9.18 8.12 3.72
C GLY A 104 7.78 7.52 3.70
N ILE A 105 7.30 7.10 4.88
CA ILE A 105 6.02 6.44 5.04
C ILE A 105 5.32 6.92 6.30
N HIS A 106 4.04 7.28 6.17
CA HIS A 106 3.21 7.62 7.32
C HIS A 106 1.97 6.74 7.36
N LEU A 107 1.54 6.42 8.56
CA LEU A 107 0.30 5.70 8.85
C LEU A 107 -0.53 6.56 9.80
N TYR A 108 -1.73 6.90 9.39
CA TYR A 108 -2.73 7.61 10.18
C TYR A 108 -3.94 6.71 10.38
N SER A 109 -4.44 6.57 11.61
CA SER A 109 -5.56 5.70 11.90
C SER A 109 -6.56 6.34 12.85
N ARG A 110 -7.85 6.15 12.56
CA ARG A 110 -8.96 6.46 13.48
C ARG A 110 -9.16 5.33 14.49
N LEU A 111 -8.66 4.13 14.17
CA LEU A 111 -8.76 2.94 14.99
C LEU A 111 -7.46 2.71 15.78
N PRO A 112 -7.51 2.15 16.99
CA PRO A 112 -6.31 1.92 17.78
C PRO A 112 -5.30 1.04 17.07
N LEU A 113 -4.04 1.48 17.04
CA LEU A 113 -2.89 0.70 16.61
C LEU A 113 -2.30 -0.04 17.81
N VAL A 114 -2.06 -1.34 17.66
CA VAL A 114 -1.51 -2.21 18.70
C VAL A 114 -0.11 -2.62 18.30
N ASN A 115 0.86 -2.30 19.15
CA ASN A 115 2.28 -2.58 18.96
C ASN A 115 2.80 -2.11 17.57
N PRO A 116 2.65 -0.83 17.22
CA PRO A 116 3.22 -0.33 15.98
C PRO A 116 4.75 -0.33 16.05
N GLU A 117 5.39 -0.93 15.04
CA GLU A 117 6.84 -1.02 14.91
C GLU A 117 7.26 -0.53 13.55
N VAL A 118 8.34 0.25 13.49
CA VAL A 118 9.03 0.58 12.25
C VAL A 118 10.19 -0.40 12.08
N LYS A 119 10.22 -1.09 10.94
CA LYS A 119 11.28 -2.06 10.61
C LYS A 119 12.00 -1.66 9.32
N TYR A 120 13.25 -2.07 9.23
CA TYR A 120 14.12 -1.92 8.07
C TYR A 120 14.57 -3.32 7.67
N LEU A 121 13.79 -4.00 6.82
CA LEU A 121 13.94 -5.44 6.58
C LEU A 121 15.18 -5.77 5.75
N PHE A 122 15.39 -5.08 4.65
CA PHE A 122 16.46 -5.37 3.69
C PHE A 122 17.33 -4.15 3.35
N SER A 123 16.90 -2.95 3.67
CA SER A 123 17.65 -1.73 3.45
C SER A 123 17.50 -0.80 4.64
N PRO A 124 18.59 -0.20 5.16
CA PRO A 124 18.52 0.75 6.27
C PRO A 124 17.82 2.06 5.91
N GLU A 125 17.56 2.29 4.63
CA GLU A 125 16.96 3.52 4.12
C GLU A 125 15.47 3.36 3.78
N ILE A 126 14.93 2.12 3.86
CA ILE A 126 13.55 1.80 3.47
C ILE A 126 12.80 1.27 4.69
N PRO A 127 11.98 2.12 5.30
CA PRO A 127 11.14 1.70 6.42
C PRO A 127 9.92 0.92 5.96
N SER A 128 9.47 0.04 6.82
CA SER A 128 8.14 -0.58 6.79
C SER A 128 7.45 -0.41 8.14
N ILE A 129 6.12 -0.30 8.15
CA ILE A 129 5.35 -0.20 9.39
C ILE A 129 4.58 -1.49 9.60
N HIS A 130 4.80 -2.13 10.72
CA HIS A 130 4.16 -3.36 11.15
C HIS A 130 3.29 -3.09 12.37
N THR A 131 2.00 -3.46 12.34
CA THR A 131 1.09 -3.20 13.44
C THR A 131 -0.13 -4.13 13.38
N HIS A 132 -0.94 -4.11 14.42
CA HIS A 132 -2.30 -4.59 14.37
C HIS A 132 -3.25 -3.42 14.53
N VAL A 133 -4.29 -3.38 13.72
CA VAL A 133 -5.41 -2.43 13.86
C VAL A 133 -6.51 -3.12 14.63
N ARG A 134 -6.96 -2.50 15.73
CA ARG A 134 -8.11 -3.00 16.48
C ARG A 134 -9.40 -2.53 15.84
N LEU A 135 -10.13 -3.45 15.25
CA LEU A 135 -11.43 -3.16 14.63
C LEU A 135 -12.48 -2.78 15.68
N ARG A 136 -13.59 -2.21 15.25
CA ARG A 136 -14.73 -1.84 16.11
C ARG A 136 -15.35 -3.05 16.81
N SER A 137 -15.25 -4.25 16.21
CA SER A 137 -15.64 -5.54 16.81
C SER A 137 -14.70 -6.00 17.92
N GLY A 138 -13.55 -5.35 18.12
CA GLY A 138 -12.49 -5.79 19.02
C GLY A 138 -11.48 -6.75 18.38
N ALA A 139 -11.76 -7.29 17.20
CA ALA A 139 -10.83 -8.15 16.46
C ALA A 139 -9.56 -7.37 16.06
N LEU A 140 -8.44 -8.09 15.98
CA LEU A 140 -7.17 -7.53 15.55
C LEU A 140 -6.92 -7.90 14.07
N LEU A 141 -6.75 -6.87 13.24
CA LEU A 141 -6.32 -7.00 11.86
C LEU A 141 -4.82 -6.73 11.78
N ARG A 142 -4.04 -7.70 11.32
CA ARG A 142 -2.62 -7.51 11.08
C ARG A 142 -2.42 -6.64 9.85
N MET A 143 -1.56 -5.62 9.96
CA MET A 143 -1.30 -4.66 8.89
C MET A 143 0.21 -4.45 8.70
N TYR A 144 0.64 -4.56 7.46
CA TYR A 144 1.99 -4.27 7.01
C TYR A 144 1.95 -3.20 5.93
N CYS A 145 2.60 -2.07 6.19
CA CYS A 145 2.74 -1.00 5.22
C CYS A 145 4.17 -1.05 4.66
N LEU A 146 4.28 -1.34 3.38
CA LEU A 146 5.54 -1.55 2.67
C LEU A 146 5.65 -0.59 1.48
N HIS A 147 6.87 -0.15 1.20
CA HIS A 147 7.21 0.59 -0.02
C HIS A 147 8.57 0.11 -0.56
N PRO A 148 8.62 -1.14 -1.07
CA PRO A 148 9.89 -1.74 -1.51
C PRO A 148 10.41 -1.08 -2.78
N LYS A 149 11.74 -1.16 -3.00
CA LYS A 149 12.39 -0.64 -4.21
C LYS A 149 11.79 -1.27 -5.48
N PRO A 150 11.39 -0.43 -6.46
CA PRO A 150 10.98 -0.97 -7.76
C PRO A 150 12.20 -1.52 -8.52
N PRO A 151 12.01 -2.55 -9.38
CA PRO A 151 13.06 -3.08 -10.24
C PRO A 151 13.29 -2.14 -11.44
N THR A 152 13.92 -1.01 -11.18
CA THR A 152 14.29 -0.04 -12.21
C THR A 152 15.81 0.14 -12.24
N PRO A 153 16.41 0.44 -13.41
CA PRO A 153 17.87 0.53 -13.55
C PRO A 153 18.56 1.49 -12.57
N ASN A 154 17.84 2.49 -12.06
CA ASN A 154 18.38 3.49 -11.16
C ASN A 154 18.24 3.12 -9.67
N GLU A 155 17.45 2.09 -9.34
CA GLU A 155 17.15 1.72 -7.96
C GLU A 155 17.52 0.27 -7.62
N ALA A 156 17.12 -0.69 -8.44
CA ALA A 156 17.47 -2.10 -8.28
C ALA A 156 17.57 -2.80 -9.64
N TRP A 157 18.60 -3.65 -9.83
CA TRP A 157 18.81 -4.39 -11.06
C TRP A 157 17.74 -5.46 -11.32
N ASP A 158 17.10 -5.95 -10.25
CA ASP A 158 16.08 -7.00 -10.30
C ASP A 158 15.05 -6.82 -9.17
N SER A 159 14.07 -7.71 -9.12
CA SER A 159 12.99 -7.69 -8.12
C SER A 159 13.31 -8.44 -6.82
N THR A 160 14.52 -9.00 -6.68
CA THR A 160 14.86 -9.96 -5.61
C THR A 160 14.60 -9.38 -4.21
N LEU A 161 15.04 -8.15 -3.95
CA LEU A 161 14.86 -7.52 -2.63
C LEU A 161 13.38 -7.21 -2.35
N ARG A 162 12.66 -6.71 -3.35
CA ARG A 162 11.21 -6.46 -3.25
C ARG A 162 10.44 -7.76 -2.97
N ASP A 163 10.75 -8.80 -3.73
CA ASP A 163 10.07 -10.09 -3.64
C ASP A 163 10.40 -10.77 -2.30
N ALA A 164 11.65 -10.64 -1.81
CA ALA A 164 12.04 -11.11 -0.48
C ALA A 164 11.28 -10.38 0.63
N GLU A 165 11.11 -9.05 0.53
CA GLU A 165 10.35 -8.26 1.52
C GLU A 165 8.89 -8.71 1.59
N LEU A 166 8.25 -8.93 0.44
CA LEU A 166 6.88 -9.43 0.36
C LEU A 166 6.74 -10.85 0.93
N LEU A 167 7.72 -11.74 0.67
CA LEU A 167 7.72 -13.11 1.21
C LEU A 167 7.87 -13.12 2.73
N VAL A 168 8.80 -12.35 3.29
CA VAL A 168 9.00 -12.26 4.76
C VAL A 168 7.74 -11.81 5.47
N VAL A 169 6.98 -10.90 4.87
CA VAL A 169 5.72 -10.41 5.44
C VAL A 169 4.59 -11.41 5.21
N GLY A 170 4.57 -12.13 4.08
CA GLY A 170 3.55 -13.12 3.75
C GLY A 170 3.60 -14.39 4.59
N ASP A 171 4.78 -14.74 5.13
CA ASP A 171 5.00 -15.94 5.95
C ASP A 171 4.69 -15.74 7.46
N GLN A 172 4.32 -14.51 7.89
CA GLN A 172 3.99 -14.16 9.27
C GLN A 172 2.47 -14.17 9.51
#